data_cda8c2d8fe67301af70b5c517496663d
#
_entry.id   cda8c2d8fe67301af70b5c517496663d
#
_cell.length_a   1.000
_cell.length_b   1.000
_cell.length_c   1.000
_cell.angle_alpha   90.00
_cell.angle_beta   90.00
_cell.angle_gamma   90.00
#
_symmetry.space_group_name_H-M   'P 1'
#
loop_
_entity.id
_entity.type
_entity.pdbx_description
1 polymer ?
#
loop_
_entity_poly.entity_id
_entity_poly.type
_entity_poly.pdbx_seq_one_letter_code
_entity_poly.pdbx_strand_id
1 'polypeptide(L)'
;MNKNWRKGLLCPFLTQKNFRVMKLTLALLTVVLLEVSAVESNAQTAKISLKVENVTVKEALKHIEKKSEYTFFYNDKTINVNSFISLNADNQTVSNILLSILPNCEFKVNGKQIVIMPKNEDTTSVQQQKKQSQA
;
A
#
# COMPACT_ATOMS: atom_id res chain seq x y z
N MET A 1 14.45 58.36 -41.41
CA MET A 1 15.00 57.15 -40.78
C MET A 1 14.44 57.03 -39.36
N ASN A 2 13.33 56.33 -39.19
CA ASN A 2 12.62 56.27 -37.90
C ASN A 2 12.78 54.87 -37.31
N LYS A 3 13.61 54.79 -36.29
CA LYS A 3 13.75 53.62 -35.41
C LYS A 3 12.72 53.71 -34.29
N ASN A 4 11.54 53.21 -34.50
CA ASN A 4 10.55 53.08 -33.42
C ASN A 4 9.77 51.80 -33.58
N TRP A 5 10.45 50.65 -33.37
CA TRP A 5 9.73 49.45 -33.09
C TRP A 5 10.51 48.60 -32.09
N ARG A 6 10.29 48.89 -30.83
CA ARG A 6 10.49 48.00 -29.69
C ARG A 6 9.64 48.47 -28.52
N LYS A 7 8.37 48.63 -28.72
CA LYS A 7 7.43 48.73 -27.59
C LYS A 7 6.16 47.94 -27.98
N GLY A 8 6.09 46.73 -27.56
CA GLY A 8 4.83 46.02 -27.73
C GLY A 8 4.92 44.52 -27.77
N LEU A 9 5.50 43.91 -26.77
CA LEU A 9 5.20 42.52 -26.44
C LEU A 9 5.52 42.30 -24.96
N LEU A 10 5.03 43.20 -24.13
CA LEU A 10 4.80 42.89 -22.72
C LEU A 10 3.30 42.69 -22.59
N CYS A 11 2.91 41.43 -22.51
CA CYS A 11 1.52 41.04 -22.29
C CYS A 11 0.94 41.82 -21.11
N PRO A 12 -0.12 42.65 -21.32
CA PRO A 12 -0.79 43.36 -20.22
C PRO A 12 -1.68 42.44 -19.41
N PHE A 13 -1.26 41.16 -19.22
CA PHE A 13 -2.08 40.16 -18.53
C PHE A 13 -1.79 40.06 -17.01
N LEU A 14 -0.89 40.91 -16.52
CA LEU A 14 -0.56 40.99 -15.09
C LEU A 14 -1.18 42.22 -14.44
N THR A 15 -2.48 42.39 -14.58
CA THR A 15 -3.20 43.33 -13.72
C THR A 15 -3.26 42.78 -12.31
N GLN A 16 -3.03 43.61 -11.33
CA GLN A 16 -2.93 43.31 -9.90
C GLN A 16 -4.15 42.49 -9.34
N LYS A 17 -5.29 42.53 -10.02
CA LYS A 17 -6.48 41.75 -9.71
C LYS A 17 -6.27 40.25 -10.02
N ASN A 18 -5.57 39.94 -11.09
CA ASN A 18 -5.33 38.54 -11.49
C ASN A 18 -4.28 37.84 -10.62
N PHE A 19 -3.39 38.62 -9.99
CA PHE A 19 -2.37 38.08 -9.09
C PHE A 19 -2.97 37.51 -7.81
N ARG A 20 -4.08 38.05 -7.31
CA ARG A 20 -4.82 37.49 -6.17
C ARG A 20 -5.53 36.18 -6.54
N VAL A 21 -6.15 36.15 -7.72
CA VAL A 21 -6.81 34.92 -8.23
C VAL A 21 -5.79 33.83 -8.48
N MET A 22 -4.63 34.16 -9.06
CA MET A 22 -3.55 33.22 -9.31
C MET A 22 -2.97 32.64 -8.01
N LYS A 23 -2.81 33.46 -6.96
CA LYS A 23 -2.41 32.97 -5.63
C LYS A 23 -3.47 32.06 -5.01
N LEU A 24 -4.75 32.38 -5.14
CA LEU A 24 -5.84 31.56 -4.63
C LEU A 24 -5.95 30.23 -5.38
N THR A 25 -5.79 30.23 -6.71
CA THR A 25 -5.81 28.99 -7.51
C THR A 25 -4.59 28.12 -7.21
N LEU A 26 -3.42 28.71 -7.02
CA LEU A 26 -2.22 27.97 -6.64
C LEU A 26 -2.36 27.36 -5.23
N ALA A 27 -2.88 28.14 -4.28
CA ALA A 27 -3.15 27.65 -2.93
C ALA A 27 -4.18 26.51 -2.90
N LEU A 28 -5.26 26.63 -3.70
CA LEU A 28 -6.25 25.58 -3.83
C LEU A 28 -5.68 24.32 -4.47
N LEU A 29 -4.82 24.49 -5.49
CA LEU A 29 -4.16 23.37 -6.17
C LEU A 29 -3.20 22.63 -5.21
N THR A 30 -2.46 23.36 -4.36
CA THR A 30 -1.57 22.74 -3.37
C THR A 30 -2.34 21.97 -2.31
N VAL A 31 -3.49 22.46 -1.86
CA VAL A 31 -4.36 21.75 -0.91
C VAL A 31 -4.85 20.44 -1.52
N VAL A 32 -5.31 20.44 -2.78
CA VAL A 32 -5.77 19.22 -3.47
C VAL A 32 -4.64 18.20 -3.65
N LEU A 33 -3.40 18.64 -3.89
CA LEU A 33 -2.25 17.74 -4.03
C LEU A 33 -1.82 17.08 -2.70
N LEU A 34 -2.12 17.68 -1.56
CA LEU A 34 -1.80 17.13 -0.24
C LEU A 34 -2.75 15.99 0.18
N GLU A 35 -3.95 15.91 -0.39
CA GLU A 35 -4.93 14.85 -0.09
C GLU A 35 -4.58 13.47 -0.68
N VAL A 36 -3.62 13.39 -1.61
CA VAL A 36 -3.31 12.16 -2.36
C VAL A 36 -2.33 11.22 -1.63
N SER A 37 -1.79 11.61 -0.47
CA SER A 37 -0.66 10.92 0.15
C SER A 37 -1.01 9.92 1.27
N ALA A 38 -2.27 9.69 1.59
CA ALA A 38 -2.69 8.87 2.73
C ALA A 38 -3.45 7.61 2.32
N VAL A 39 -2.87 6.79 1.44
CA VAL A 39 -3.23 5.38 1.39
C VAL A 39 -2.22 4.61 2.24
N GLU A 40 -2.28 4.80 3.55
CA GLU A 40 -1.61 3.89 4.46
C GLU A 40 -2.24 2.51 4.33
N SER A 41 -1.39 1.53 4.09
CA SER A 41 -1.77 0.10 4.12
C SER A 41 -2.21 -0.26 5.53
N ASN A 42 -3.50 -0.15 5.82
CA ASN A 42 -4.10 -0.40 7.13
C ASN A 42 -3.90 -1.84 7.66
N ALA A 43 -3.39 -2.75 6.83
CA ALA A 43 -3.13 -4.14 7.22
C ALA A 43 -2.10 -4.27 8.35
N GLN A 44 -1.19 -3.28 8.47
CA GLN A 44 -0.20 -3.27 9.54
C GLN A 44 -0.73 -2.73 10.86
N THR A 45 -1.86 -2.02 10.85
CA THR A 45 -2.42 -1.35 12.03
C THR A 45 -3.63 -2.04 12.64
N ALA A 46 -4.40 -2.80 11.85
CA ALA A 46 -5.55 -3.52 12.38
C ALA A 46 -5.11 -4.64 13.36
N LYS A 47 -5.40 -4.44 14.63
CA LYS A 47 -5.13 -5.41 15.69
C LYS A 47 -6.38 -6.20 16.01
N ILE A 48 -6.26 -7.50 16.10
CA ILE A 48 -7.34 -8.42 16.45
C ILE A 48 -6.90 -9.38 17.54
N SER A 49 -7.86 -9.86 18.32
CA SER A 49 -7.66 -10.96 19.25
C SER A 49 -8.40 -12.19 18.72
N LEU A 50 -7.67 -13.28 18.56
CA LEU A 50 -8.17 -14.53 18.02
C LEU A 50 -7.56 -15.72 18.78
N LYS A 51 -8.43 -16.53 19.41
CA LYS A 51 -8.04 -17.80 20.00
C LYS A 51 -8.76 -18.91 19.25
N VAL A 52 -7.99 -19.83 18.65
CA VAL A 52 -8.48 -21.01 17.96
C VAL A 52 -7.58 -22.19 18.30
N GLU A 53 -8.17 -23.37 18.46
CA GLU A 53 -7.46 -24.60 18.80
C GLU A 53 -7.86 -25.69 17.82
N ASN A 54 -6.86 -26.35 17.24
CA ASN A 54 -7.05 -27.49 16.32
C ASN A 54 -8.03 -27.21 15.17
N VAL A 55 -7.87 -26.06 14.51
CA VAL A 55 -8.64 -25.66 13.32
C VAL A 55 -7.76 -25.69 12.08
N THR A 56 -8.37 -25.82 10.90
CA THR A 56 -7.62 -25.71 9.65
C THR A 56 -7.18 -24.26 9.39
N VAL A 57 -6.08 -24.09 8.66
CA VAL A 57 -5.63 -22.75 8.22
C VAL A 57 -6.77 -22.02 7.50
N LYS A 58 -7.54 -22.72 6.67
CA LYS A 58 -8.70 -22.18 5.98
C LYS A 58 -9.76 -21.60 6.92
N GLU A 59 -10.06 -22.33 8.01
CA GLU A 59 -11.00 -21.85 9.04
C GLU A 59 -10.44 -20.69 9.82
N ALA A 60 -9.15 -20.73 10.17
CA ALA A 60 -8.48 -19.61 10.83
C ALA A 60 -8.53 -18.34 9.97
N LEU A 61 -8.25 -18.42 8.68
CA LEU A 61 -8.39 -17.29 7.75
C LEU A 61 -9.81 -16.74 7.74
N LYS A 62 -10.84 -17.60 7.69
CA LYS A 62 -12.25 -17.17 7.80
C LYS A 62 -12.57 -16.46 9.12
N HIS A 63 -11.97 -16.91 10.22
CA HIS A 63 -12.14 -16.25 11.51
C HIS A 63 -11.49 -14.87 11.53
N ILE A 64 -10.33 -14.71 10.87
CA ILE A 64 -9.66 -13.42 10.73
C ILE A 64 -10.50 -12.47 9.84
N GLU A 65 -11.04 -12.96 8.72
CA GLU A 65 -11.95 -12.19 7.85
C GLU A 65 -13.15 -11.63 8.60
N LYS A 66 -13.77 -12.44 9.47
CA LYS A 66 -14.93 -12.03 10.27
C LYS A 66 -14.60 -10.98 11.33
N LYS A 67 -13.37 -10.95 11.81
CA LYS A 67 -12.91 -10.03 12.87
C LYS A 67 -12.14 -8.82 12.33
N SER A 68 -11.82 -8.82 11.06
CA SER A 68 -11.12 -7.75 10.36
C SER A 68 -11.93 -7.30 9.15
N GLU A 69 -11.49 -6.23 8.51
CA GLU A 69 -12.08 -5.76 7.24
C GLU A 69 -11.40 -6.38 6.01
N TYR A 70 -10.52 -7.38 6.21
CA TYR A 70 -9.74 -7.99 5.14
C TYR A 70 -10.41 -9.21 4.57
N THR A 71 -10.19 -9.41 3.26
CA THR A 71 -10.55 -10.62 2.51
C THR A 71 -9.28 -11.26 1.98
N PHE A 72 -9.15 -12.59 2.12
CA PHE A 72 -7.96 -13.32 1.69
C PHE A 72 -8.17 -13.98 0.33
N PHE A 73 -7.18 -13.82 -0.52
CA PHE A 73 -7.08 -14.48 -1.82
C PHE A 73 -5.86 -15.39 -1.83
N TYR A 74 -6.05 -16.65 -2.07
CA TYR A 74 -4.99 -17.65 -2.12
C TYR A 74 -5.33 -18.78 -3.08
N ASN A 75 -4.31 -19.55 -3.47
CA ASN A 75 -4.49 -20.74 -4.29
C ASN A 75 -4.31 -21.99 -3.41
N ASP A 76 -5.38 -22.74 -3.23
CA ASP A 76 -5.41 -23.98 -2.40
C ASP A 76 -4.41 -25.05 -2.89
N LYS A 77 -3.95 -24.97 -4.15
CA LYS A 77 -2.95 -25.92 -4.72
C LYS A 77 -1.51 -25.57 -4.33
N THR A 78 -1.25 -24.30 -4.02
CA THR A 78 0.10 -23.80 -3.73
C THR A 78 0.35 -23.58 -2.24
N ILE A 79 -0.74 -23.45 -1.46
CA ILE A 79 -0.68 -23.20 -0.02
C ILE A 79 -1.42 -24.31 0.71
N ASN A 80 -0.78 -24.91 1.71
CA ASN A 80 -1.41 -25.97 2.50
C ASN A 80 -2.41 -25.38 3.51
N VAL A 81 -3.61 -25.11 3.03
CA VAL A 81 -4.70 -24.54 3.85
C VAL A 81 -5.47 -25.55 4.68
N ASN A 82 -5.21 -26.84 4.47
CA ASN A 82 -5.86 -27.93 5.21
C ASN A 82 -5.06 -28.40 6.44
N SER A 83 -3.86 -27.84 6.68
CA SER A 83 -3.11 -28.13 7.89
C SER A 83 -3.83 -27.60 9.13
N PHE A 84 -3.76 -28.35 10.22
CA PHE A 84 -4.33 -27.97 11.50
C PHE A 84 -3.36 -27.08 12.27
N ILE A 85 -3.90 -26.04 12.87
CA ILE A 85 -3.16 -25.06 13.67
C ILE A 85 -3.90 -24.75 14.96
N SER A 86 -3.15 -24.34 15.95
CA SER A 86 -3.67 -23.71 17.17
C SER A 86 -3.01 -22.33 17.28
N LEU A 87 -3.82 -21.31 17.48
CA LEU A 87 -3.36 -19.92 17.55
C LEU A 87 -4.00 -19.22 18.74
N ASN A 88 -3.17 -18.57 19.52
CA ASN A 88 -3.60 -17.66 20.58
C ASN A 88 -2.95 -16.28 20.31
N ALA A 89 -3.69 -15.42 19.64
CA ALA A 89 -3.28 -14.07 19.32
C ALA A 89 -4.11 -13.10 20.16
N ASP A 90 -3.46 -12.28 20.97
CA ASP A 90 -4.11 -11.21 21.70
C ASP A 90 -3.56 -9.86 21.23
N ASN A 91 -4.46 -9.01 20.77
CA ASN A 91 -4.14 -7.65 20.29
C ASN A 91 -2.98 -7.62 19.27
N GLN A 92 -2.93 -8.61 18.38
CA GLN A 92 -1.90 -8.72 17.36
C GLN A 92 -2.37 -8.19 16.01
N THR A 93 -1.42 -7.70 15.21
CA THR A 93 -1.72 -7.27 13.83
C THR A 93 -2.04 -8.46 12.95
N VAL A 94 -2.92 -8.26 11.98
CA VAL A 94 -3.28 -9.30 11.00
C VAL A 94 -2.03 -9.86 10.31
N SER A 95 -1.06 -9.00 9.98
CA SER A 95 0.21 -9.42 9.37
C SER A 95 1.00 -10.38 10.26
N ASN A 96 1.12 -10.11 11.56
CA ASN A 96 1.84 -10.99 12.48
C ASN A 96 1.14 -12.34 12.64
N ILE A 97 -0.19 -12.32 12.70
CA ILE A 97 -0.98 -13.54 12.76
C ILE A 97 -0.76 -14.37 11.50
N LEU A 98 -0.80 -13.76 10.32
CA LEU A 98 -0.57 -14.46 9.06
C LEU A 98 0.82 -15.08 8.97
N LEU A 99 1.88 -14.35 9.41
CA LEU A 99 3.24 -14.87 9.47
C LEU A 99 3.38 -16.06 10.40
N SER A 100 2.60 -16.09 11.49
CA SER A 100 2.59 -17.22 12.43
C SER A 100 1.91 -18.47 11.86
N ILE A 101 0.85 -18.32 11.06
CA ILE A 101 0.11 -19.42 10.47
C ILE A 101 0.73 -19.92 9.15
N LEU A 102 1.34 -19.03 8.38
CA LEU A 102 1.88 -19.30 7.05
C LEU A 102 3.30 -18.69 6.90
N PRO A 103 4.30 -19.23 7.63
CA PRO A 103 5.65 -18.67 7.64
C PRO A 103 6.35 -18.72 6.27
N ASN A 104 5.96 -19.66 5.41
CA ASN A 104 6.54 -19.84 4.07
C ASN A 104 5.76 -19.12 2.97
N CYS A 105 4.96 -18.13 3.32
CA CYS A 105 4.17 -17.35 2.38
C CYS A 105 4.54 -15.88 2.43
N GLU A 106 4.34 -15.21 1.31
CA GLU A 106 4.38 -13.75 1.18
C GLU A 106 2.97 -13.19 1.10
N PHE A 107 2.79 -12.00 1.64
CA PHE A 107 1.50 -11.33 1.71
C PHE A 107 1.57 -10.00 0.98
N LYS A 108 0.72 -9.84 -0.03
CA LYS A 108 0.56 -8.58 -0.74
C LYS A 108 -0.77 -7.95 -0.38
N VAL A 109 -0.73 -6.81 0.27
CA VAL A 109 -1.92 -6.06 0.66
C VAL A 109 -2.30 -5.08 -0.43
N ASN A 110 -3.56 -5.12 -0.84
CA ASN A 110 -4.15 -4.21 -1.82
C ASN A 110 -5.50 -3.70 -1.27
N GLY A 111 -5.47 -2.59 -0.56
CA GLY A 111 -6.63 -2.07 0.17
C GLY A 111 -7.10 -3.05 1.23
N LYS A 112 -8.33 -3.55 1.11
CA LYS A 112 -8.92 -4.57 2.00
C LYS A 112 -8.66 -6.01 1.56
N GLN A 113 -7.91 -6.21 0.48
CA GLN A 113 -7.58 -7.53 -0.04
C GLN A 113 -6.15 -7.91 0.32
N ILE A 114 -5.96 -9.11 0.81
CA ILE A 114 -4.65 -9.70 1.09
C ILE A 114 -4.47 -10.92 0.20
N VAL A 115 -3.52 -10.82 -0.73
CA VAL A 115 -3.14 -11.94 -1.59
C VAL A 115 -2.01 -12.71 -0.93
N ILE A 116 -2.23 -14.01 -0.72
CA ILE A 116 -1.26 -14.91 -0.10
C ILE A 116 -0.60 -15.73 -1.21
N MET A 117 0.72 -15.67 -1.28
CA MET A 117 1.53 -16.36 -2.28
C MET A 117 2.61 -17.21 -1.59
N PRO A 118 3.01 -18.35 -2.16
CA PRO A 118 4.18 -19.07 -1.66
C PRO A 118 5.41 -18.18 -1.81
N LYS A 119 6.28 -18.19 -0.81
CA LYS A 119 7.57 -17.52 -0.90
C LYS A 119 8.46 -18.29 -1.86
N ASN A 120 8.72 -17.72 -3.05
CA ASN A 120 9.68 -18.28 -3.98
C ASN A 120 11.09 -18.03 -3.45
N GLU A 121 11.87 -19.08 -3.24
CA GLU A 121 13.27 -18.99 -2.79
C GLU A 121 14.18 -18.30 -3.82
N ASP A 122 13.71 -18.14 -5.07
CA ASP A 122 14.49 -17.58 -6.18
C ASP A 122 14.56 -16.04 -6.23
N THR A 123 13.83 -15.32 -5.38
CA THR A 123 13.78 -13.85 -5.45
C THR A 123 14.93 -13.16 -4.71
N THR A 124 15.70 -13.91 -3.91
CA THR A 124 16.83 -13.33 -3.13
C THR A 124 18.09 -13.16 -3.99
N SER A 125 18.21 -13.85 -5.12
CA SER A 125 19.42 -13.83 -5.97
C SER A 125 19.45 -12.68 -7.00
N VAL A 126 18.32 -12.06 -7.32
CA VAL A 126 18.26 -11.05 -8.40
C VAL A 126 18.59 -9.63 -7.91
N GLN A 127 18.46 -9.36 -6.61
CA GLN A 127 18.77 -8.01 -6.09
C GLN A 127 20.24 -7.80 -5.69
N GLN A 128 21.03 -8.86 -5.55
CA GLN A 128 22.46 -8.72 -5.23
C GLN A 128 23.34 -8.56 -6.48
N GLN A 129 22.90 -8.99 -7.67
CA GLN A 129 23.70 -8.83 -8.89
C GLN A 129 23.66 -7.43 -9.52
N LYS A 130 22.69 -6.58 -9.14
CA LYS A 130 22.60 -5.22 -9.70
C LYS A 130 23.50 -4.20 -9.01
N LYS A 131 24.17 -4.57 -7.91
CA LYS A 131 25.05 -3.67 -7.14
C LYS A 131 26.56 -3.87 -7.42
N GLN A 132 26.93 -4.87 -8.20
CA GLN A 132 28.35 -5.17 -8.52
C GLN A 132 28.77 -4.83 -9.96
N SER A 133 27.88 -4.28 -10.78
CA SER A 133 28.21 -3.93 -12.18
C SER A 133 28.38 -2.42 -12.42
N GLN A 134 28.59 -1.63 -11.37
CA GLN A 134 28.93 -0.19 -11.46
C GLN A 134 30.09 0.14 -10.49
N ALA A 135 31.18 -0.52 -10.69
CA ALA A 135 32.45 -0.07 -10.17
C ALA A 135 33.49 -0.11 -11.30
#